data_0c46530368a3fc2debf00216eace9f2d
#
_entry.id   0c46530368a3fc2debf00216eace9f2d
#
_cell.length_a   1.000
_cell.length_b   1.000
_cell.length_c   1.000
_cell.angle_alpha   90.00
_cell.angle_beta   90.00
_cell.angle_gamma   90.00
#
_symmetry.space_group_name_H-M   'P 1'
#
loop_
_entity.id
_entity.type
_entity.pdbx_description
1 polymer ?
#
loop_
_entity_poly.entity_id
_entity_poly.type
_entity_poly.pdbx_seq_one_letter_code
_entity_poly.pdbx_strand_id
1 'polypeptide(L)'
;MKSVRIFSKSPFSILWWSGTLSSFGDWATLFASVALASYLGANDGNSELTAVVPVVARIIPAFMSSFAGLLADRFNKKNVMIICDLVRMVIVLGLFFATTLFHLFLINFIAEIFSLIRQPSREAIVPELVENNYLVKANSLFVLGTYASLPLASLIFGIFSDAKFVEKIVTFGNGWSGSIVFLLDSVTFFVSAYLLFFLKTSSSNQSPEIKNTAISDLKEGLKYFFNNTELKTVTTSIALSLIGAGALFVLGSSYLTQSLKFSESSFGFMIASFGFGIIFTMVILSYFVTSFSRVSFFIGISMIITGLSLLFAFNSYEFSTILFFIFISGIGSGSVYLLTVSYLQSTTEEGLRGRVFGNFYTIGRLSLLVSVFISGFLASFANSYFEVDGVLLVLRVSSCFILLSGLLTFIKGYRKIIKDFGFENSNFNKLRLNLESNEDEPL
;
A
#
# COMPACT_ATOMS: atom_id res chain seq x y z
N MET A 1 -8.60 -28.14 -3.74
CA MET A 1 -7.67 -28.68 -4.73
C MET A 1 -7.83 -28.16 -6.18
N LYS A 2 -8.89 -27.39 -6.55
CA LYS A 2 -9.04 -26.78 -7.90
C LYS A 2 -8.18 -25.51 -8.12
N SER A 3 -7.59 -24.93 -7.08
CA SER A 3 -6.75 -23.73 -7.16
C SER A 3 -5.38 -23.95 -7.84
N VAL A 4 -4.84 -25.16 -7.76
CA VAL A 4 -3.55 -25.52 -8.36
C VAL A 4 -3.59 -25.55 -9.90
N ARG A 5 -4.77 -25.73 -10.50
CA ARG A 5 -4.93 -25.76 -11.98
C ARG A 5 -4.70 -24.41 -12.66
N ILE A 6 -4.87 -23.28 -11.96
CA ILE A 6 -4.61 -21.94 -12.54
C ILE A 6 -3.09 -21.70 -12.69
N PHE A 7 -2.25 -22.30 -11.83
CA PHE A 7 -0.79 -22.12 -11.85
C PHE A 7 -0.03 -23.13 -12.72
N SER A 8 -0.56 -24.32 -12.98
CA SER A 8 0.21 -25.34 -13.71
C SER A 8 0.22 -25.02 -15.22
N LYS A 9 1.33 -24.48 -15.72
CA LYS A 9 1.64 -24.23 -17.15
C LYS A 9 0.65 -23.32 -17.90
N SER A 10 -0.09 -22.45 -17.21
CA SER A 10 -1.01 -21.51 -17.86
C SER A 10 -0.31 -20.19 -18.18
N PRO A 11 -0.72 -19.48 -19.26
CA PRO A 11 -0.22 -18.14 -19.55
C PRO A 11 -0.39 -17.16 -18.38
N PHE A 12 -1.40 -17.36 -17.53
CA PHE A 12 -1.62 -16.59 -16.32
C PHE A 12 -0.46 -16.70 -15.33
N SER A 13 0.16 -17.88 -15.16
CA SER A 13 1.30 -18.04 -14.25
C SER A 13 2.50 -17.20 -14.68
N ILE A 14 2.75 -17.09 -15.98
CA ILE A 14 3.82 -16.24 -16.54
C ILE A 14 3.55 -14.77 -16.18
N LEU A 15 2.33 -14.30 -16.41
CA LEU A 15 1.93 -12.93 -16.07
C LEU A 15 2.02 -12.66 -14.55
N TRP A 16 1.62 -13.64 -13.73
CA TRP A 16 1.66 -13.53 -12.27
C TRP A 16 3.10 -13.43 -11.74
N TRP A 17 4.00 -14.31 -12.20
CA TRP A 17 5.41 -14.27 -11.80
C TRP A 17 6.10 -13.00 -12.26
N SER A 18 5.89 -12.57 -13.51
CA SER A 18 6.37 -11.29 -14.00
C SER A 18 5.90 -10.13 -13.12
N GLY A 19 4.60 -10.07 -12.79
CA GLY A 19 4.03 -9.04 -11.93
C GLY A 19 4.57 -9.05 -10.51
N THR A 20 4.75 -10.24 -9.91
CA THR A 20 5.26 -10.41 -8.56
C THR A 20 6.74 -10.01 -8.46
N LEU A 21 7.58 -10.43 -9.44
CA LEU A 21 8.99 -10.03 -9.52
C LEU A 21 9.16 -8.52 -9.70
N SER A 22 8.37 -7.93 -10.61
CA SER A 22 8.38 -6.48 -10.80
C SER A 22 7.95 -5.73 -9.52
N SER A 23 6.93 -6.21 -8.82
CA SER A 23 6.50 -5.61 -7.54
C SER A 23 7.55 -5.77 -6.43
N PHE A 24 8.25 -6.90 -6.41
CA PHE A 24 9.36 -7.14 -5.47
C PHE A 24 10.47 -6.09 -5.66
N GLY A 25 10.92 -5.87 -6.89
CA GLY A 25 11.89 -4.86 -7.21
C GLY A 25 11.42 -3.45 -6.86
N ASP A 26 10.18 -3.11 -7.19
CA ASP A 26 9.57 -1.82 -6.87
C ASP A 26 9.62 -1.48 -5.38
N TRP A 27 9.27 -2.44 -4.52
CA TRP A 27 9.35 -2.26 -3.06
C TRP A 27 10.80 -2.12 -2.58
N ALA A 28 11.69 -2.96 -3.08
CA ALA A 28 13.11 -2.92 -2.72
C ALA A 28 13.73 -1.56 -3.10
N THR A 29 13.49 -1.10 -4.32
CA THR A 29 13.97 0.20 -4.81
C THR A 29 13.34 1.36 -4.04
N LEU A 30 12.07 1.29 -3.64
CA LEU A 30 11.47 2.35 -2.83
C LEU A 30 12.18 2.50 -1.48
N PHE A 31 12.39 1.41 -0.75
CA PHE A 31 13.06 1.46 0.56
C PHE A 31 14.53 1.86 0.45
N ALA A 32 15.25 1.34 -0.55
CA ALA A 32 16.62 1.74 -0.82
C ALA A 32 16.71 3.23 -1.20
N SER A 33 15.77 3.75 -2.00
CA SER A 33 15.75 5.17 -2.36
C SER A 33 15.48 6.08 -1.16
N VAL A 34 14.58 5.71 -0.24
CA VAL A 34 14.32 6.45 1.00
C VAL A 34 15.55 6.44 1.90
N ALA A 35 16.20 5.27 2.07
CA ALA A 35 17.39 5.15 2.88
C ALA A 35 18.58 5.93 2.28
N LEU A 36 18.80 5.86 0.95
CA LEU A 36 19.82 6.64 0.26
C LEU A 36 19.58 8.15 0.37
N ALA A 37 18.32 8.59 0.26
CA ALA A 37 17.97 10.00 0.44
C ALA A 37 18.27 10.49 1.86
N SER A 38 17.96 9.68 2.89
CA SER A 38 18.30 9.96 4.27
C SER A 38 19.83 10.02 4.46
N TYR A 39 20.57 9.09 3.87
CA TYR A 39 22.04 9.05 3.91
C TYR A 39 22.65 10.29 3.28
N LEU A 40 22.20 10.69 2.09
CA LEU A 40 22.70 11.90 1.41
C LEU A 40 22.36 13.19 2.20
N GLY A 41 21.22 13.25 2.85
CA GLY A 41 20.80 14.39 3.66
C GLY A 41 21.43 14.45 5.05
N ALA A 42 21.97 13.36 5.55
CA ALA A 42 22.57 13.29 6.88
C ALA A 42 23.79 14.23 7.04
N ASN A 43 24.57 14.41 5.97
CA ASN A 43 25.72 15.31 5.96
C ASN A 43 25.32 16.80 6.09
N ASP A 44 24.12 17.14 5.64
CA ASP A 44 23.58 18.50 5.67
C ASP A 44 22.64 18.74 6.86
N GLY A 45 22.47 17.76 7.74
CA GLY A 45 21.56 17.83 8.90
C GLY A 45 20.07 17.82 8.54
N ASN A 46 19.70 17.40 7.32
CA ASN A 46 18.33 17.45 6.78
C ASN A 46 17.83 16.08 6.28
N SER A 47 18.28 15.01 6.88
CA SER A 47 17.94 13.64 6.45
C SER A 47 16.44 13.36 6.41
N GLU A 48 15.67 13.97 7.31
CA GLU A 48 14.22 13.77 7.43
C GLU A 48 13.48 14.40 6.23
N LEU A 49 13.93 15.58 5.81
CA LEU A 49 13.34 16.27 4.67
C LEU A 49 13.74 15.61 3.35
N THR A 50 14.97 15.14 3.26
CA THR A 50 15.48 14.50 2.03
C THR A 50 14.83 13.14 1.78
N ALA A 51 14.48 12.38 2.83
CA ALA A 51 13.77 11.10 2.74
C ALA A 51 12.39 11.21 2.05
N VAL A 52 11.79 12.40 2.03
CA VAL A 52 10.53 12.69 1.34
C VAL A 52 10.67 12.61 -0.19
N VAL A 53 11.84 12.95 -0.72
CA VAL A 53 12.09 13.14 -2.17
C VAL A 53 11.71 11.93 -3.02
N PRO A 54 12.17 10.69 -2.76
CA PRO A 54 11.83 9.56 -3.61
C PRO A 54 10.35 9.15 -3.51
N VAL A 55 9.71 9.36 -2.36
CA VAL A 55 8.29 9.05 -2.17
C VAL A 55 7.43 10.03 -2.99
N VAL A 56 7.74 11.33 -2.93
CA VAL A 56 7.06 12.36 -3.72
C VAL A 56 7.27 12.14 -5.21
N ALA A 57 8.48 11.81 -5.64
CA ALA A 57 8.79 11.49 -7.02
C ALA A 57 7.91 10.37 -7.59
N ARG A 58 7.50 9.41 -6.77
CA ARG A 58 6.60 8.30 -7.16
C ARG A 58 5.12 8.66 -7.06
N ILE A 59 4.72 9.53 -6.13
CA ILE A 59 3.29 9.89 -5.97
C ILE A 59 2.84 10.88 -7.04
N ILE A 60 3.67 11.85 -7.43
CA ILE A 60 3.30 12.90 -8.39
C ILE A 60 2.83 12.32 -9.73
N PRO A 61 3.53 11.37 -10.40
CA PRO A 61 3.07 10.80 -11.64
C PRO A 61 1.73 10.07 -11.52
N ALA A 62 1.38 9.57 -10.33
CA ALA A 62 0.14 8.85 -10.12
C ALA A 62 -1.13 9.66 -10.44
N PHE A 63 -1.06 11.00 -10.38
CA PHE A 63 -2.14 11.89 -10.84
C PHE A 63 -2.32 11.86 -12.36
N MET A 64 -1.33 11.38 -13.11
CA MET A 64 -1.38 11.23 -14.57
C MET A 64 -1.88 9.84 -15.01
N SER A 65 -2.37 9.01 -14.09
CA SER A 65 -2.79 7.63 -14.37
C SER A 65 -3.84 7.51 -15.48
N SER A 66 -4.73 8.50 -15.63
CA SER A 66 -5.72 8.54 -16.72
C SER A 66 -5.08 8.63 -18.11
N PHE A 67 -3.98 9.38 -18.26
CA PHE A 67 -3.22 9.43 -19.51
C PHE A 67 -2.48 8.13 -19.79
N ALA A 68 -1.95 7.49 -18.74
CA ALA A 68 -1.29 6.21 -18.84
C ALA A 68 -2.23 5.09 -19.35
N GLY A 69 -3.49 5.09 -18.87
CA GLY A 69 -4.53 4.19 -19.35
C GLY A 69 -4.82 4.36 -20.85
N LEU A 70 -4.98 5.61 -21.32
CA LEU A 70 -5.20 5.92 -22.73
C LEU A 70 -4.04 5.43 -23.64
N LEU A 71 -2.80 5.55 -23.17
CA LEU A 71 -1.63 5.02 -23.89
C LEU A 71 -1.64 3.48 -23.94
N ALA A 72 -1.94 2.84 -22.82
CA ALA A 72 -2.02 1.39 -22.72
C ALA A 72 -3.08 0.77 -23.66
N ASP A 73 -4.20 1.47 -23.87
CA ASP A 73 -5.30 1.00 -24.72
C ASP A 73 -4.99 1.06 -26.22
N ARG A 74 -4.04 1.93 -26.63
CA ARG A 74 -3.70 2.12 -28.07
C ARG A 74 -2.72 1.08 -28.60
N PHE A 75 -1.98 0.40 -27.76
CA PHE A 75 -0.90 -0.51 -28.14
C PHE A 75 -1.15 -1.94 -27.67
N ASN A 76 -0.42 -2.88 -28.26
CA ASN A 76 -0.46 -4.27 -27.81
C ASN A 76 0.00 -4.36 -26.35
N LYS A 77 -0.90 -4.75 -25.45
CA LYS A 77 -0.73 -4.78 -23.99
C LYS A 77 0.52 -5.54 -23.54
N LYS A 78 0.82 -6.69 -24.19
CA LYS A 78 2.03 -7.48 -23.92
C LYS A 78 3.29 -6.69 -24.25
N ASN A 79 3.34 -6.06 -25.44
CA ASN A 79 4.51 -5.30 -25.87
C ASN A 79 4.72 -4.06 -24.99
N VAL A 80 3.64 -3.38 -24.59
CA VAL A 80 3.70 -2.26 -23.65
C VAL A 80 4.36 -2.70 -22.34
N MET A 81 3.94 -3.82 -21.75
CA MET A 81 4.54 -4.31 -20.50
C MET A 81 6.03 -4.64 -20.66
N ILE A 82 6.41 -5.30 -21.76
CA ILE A 82 7.83 -5.65 -22.05
C ILE A 82 8.67 -4.36 -22.17
N ILE A 83 8.22 -3.40 -22.97
CA ILE A 83 8.94 -2.13 -23.17
C ILE A 83 9.04 -1.37 -21.84
N CYS A 84 7.97 -1.27 -21.07
CA CYS A 84 8.00 -0.62 -19.77
C CYS A 84 9.02 -1.27 -18.81
N ASP A 85 9.06 -2.59 -18.72
CA ASP A 85 10.01 -3.29 -17.86
C ASP A 85 11.46 -3.12 -18.35
N LEU A 86 11.73 -3.18 -19.66
CA LEU A 86 13.07 -2.93 -20.21
C LEU A 86 13.54 -1.49 -19.99
N VAL A 87 12.67 -0.51 -20.17
CA VAL A 87 13.00 0.90 -19.92
C VAL A 87 13.26 1.11 -18.41
N ARG A 88 12.44 0.55 -17.54
CA ARG A 88 12.63 0.63 -16.08
C ARG A 88 13.91 -0.06 -15.64
N MET A 89 14.28 -1.18 -16.23
CA MET A 89 15.57 -1.84 -16.01
C MET A 89 16.74 -0.86 -16.19
N VAL A 90 16.76 -0.12 -17.30
CA VAL A 90 17.83 0.84 -17.61
C VAL A 90 17.78 2.06 -16.66
N ILE A 91 16.58 2.59 -16.40
CA ILE A 91 16.39 3.79 -15.58
C ILE A 91 16.79 3.51 -14.13
N VAL A 92 16.33 2.38 -13.55
CA VAL A 92 16.60 2.02 -12.16
C VAL A 92 18.09 1.68 -11.95
N LEU A 93 18.76 1.14 -12.97
CA LEU A 93 20.21 0.98 -12.95
C LEU A 93 20.94 2.32 -12.70
N GLY A 94 20.38 3.44 -13.17
CA GLY A 94 20.90 4.79 -12.89
C GLY A 94 20.89 5.17 -11.41
N LEU A 95 20.03 4.60 -10.57
CA LEU A 95 20.03 4.83 -9.12
C LEU A 95 21.31 4.30 -8.44
N PHE A 96 21.92 3.26 -8.99
CA PHE A 96 23.19 2.75 -8.50
C PHE A 96 24.31 3.82 -8.57
N PHE A 97 24.20 4.77 -9.49
CA PHE A 97 25.15 5.87 -9.66
C PHE A 97 24.65 7.21 -9.10
N ALA A 98 23.47 7.22 -8.46
CA ALA A 98 22.86 8.45 -7.95
C ALA A 98 23.63 8.98 -6.73
N THR A 99 24.15 10.20 -6.83
CA THR A 99 24.92 10.88 -5.78
C THR A 99 24.21 12.15 -5.26
N THR A 100 23.09 12.54 -5.85
CA THR A 100 22.32 13.73 -5.49
C THR A 100 20.84 13.43 -5.36
N LEU A 101 20.13 14.24 -4.58
CA LEU A 101 18.69 14.16 -4.43
C LEU A 101 17.94 14.42 -5.75
N PHE A 102 18.51 15.22 -6.63
CA PHE A 102 17.96 15.45 -7.97
C PHE A 102 17.99 14.18 -8.82
N HIS A 103 19.09 13.42 -8.79
CA HIS A 103 19.18 12.12 -9.46
C HIS A 103 18.10 11.16 -8.91
N LEU A 104 17.96 11.08 -7.58
CA LEU A 104 16.94 10.25 -6.94
C LEU A 104 15.53 10.64 -7.36
N PHE A 105 15.23 11.95 -7.35
CA PHE A 105 13.92 12.45 -7.78
C PHE A 105 13.64 12.09 -9.23
N LEU A 106 14.52 12.47 -10.14
CA LEU A 106 14.31 12.33 -11.58
C LEU A 106 14.14 10.86 -11.99
N ILE A 107 15.02 9.98 -11.48
CA ILE A 107 15.02 8.56 -11.83
C ILE A 107 13.77 7.87 -11.29
N ASN A 108 13.40 8.10 -10.01
CA ASN A 108 12.17 7.55 -9.44
C ASN A 108 10.92 8.09 -10.15
N PHE A 109 10.90 9.37 -10.51
CA PHE A 109 9.78 10.00 -11.23
C PHE A 109 9.56 9.34 -12.61
N ILE A 110 10.64 9.19 -13.39
CA ILE A 110 10.54 8.58 -14.73
C ILE A 110 10.18 7.10 -14.60
N ALA A 111 10.80 6.34 -13.68
CA ALA A 111 10.48 4.94 -13.45
C ALA A 111 8.99 4.74 -13.10
N GLU A 112 8.42 5.63 -12.30
CA GLU A 112 7.00 5.57 -11.93
C GLU A 112 6.07 5.84 -13.12
N ILE A 113 6.42 6.73 -14.05
CA ILE A 113 5.62 6.95 -15.27
C ILE A 113 5.46 5.62 -16.04
N PHE A 114 6.55 4.87 -16.24
CA PHE A 114 6.49 3.58 -16.91
C PHE A 114 5.75 2.51 -16.09
N SER A 115 5.82 2.56 -14.76
CA SER A 115 5.02 1.72 -13.87
C SER A 115 3.52 1.96 -14.07
N LEU A 116 3.10 3.23 -14.14
CA LEU A 116 1.72 3.62 -14.36
C LEU A 116 1.17 3.21 -15.74
N ILE A 117 2.00 3.17 -16.78
CA ILE A 117 1.60 2.68 -18.12
C ILE A 117 1.49 1.15 -18.13
N ARG A 118 2.40 0.46 -17.43
CA ARG A 118 2.41 -1.01 -17.34
C ARG A 118 1.19 -1.58 -16.62
N GLN A 119 0.73 -0.93 -15.56
CA GLN A 119 -0.32 -1.46 -14.68
C GLN A 119 -1.67 -1.66 -15.40
N PRO A 120 -2.25 -0.68 -16.13
CA PRO A 120 -3.49 -0.90 -16.88
C PRO A 120 -3.36 -2.00 -17.92
N SER A 121 -2.22 -2.08 -18.62
CA SER A 121 -1.94 -3.12 -19.60
C SER A 121 -1.99 -4.53 -19.00
N ARG A 122 -1.45 -4.69 -17.77
CA ARG A 122 -1.53 -5.94 -17.01
C ARG A 122 -2.98 -6.27 -16.64
N GLU A 123 -3.72 -5.31 -16.10
CA GLU A 123 -5.10 -5.52 -15.66
C GLU A 123 -6.01 -5.88 -16.83
N ALA A 124 -5.81 -5.25 -17.99
CA ALA A 124 -6.58 -5.49 -19.19
C ALA A 124 -6.29 -6.85 -19.88
N ILE A 125 -5.15 -7.47 -19.62
CA ILE A 125 -4.78 -8.79 -20.19
C ILE A 125 -5.34 -9.96 -19.37
N VAL A 126 -5.61 -9.78 -18.08
CA VAL A 126 -6.06 -10.85 -17.16
C VAL A 126 -7.34 -11.55 -17.68
N PRO A 127 -8.38 -10.83 -18.13
CA PRO A 127 -9.59 -11.48 -18.66
C PRO A 127 -9.37 -12.31 -19.93
N GLU A 128 -8.28 -12.07 -20.67
CA GLU A 128 -7.93 -12.86 -21.86
C GLU A 128 -7.26 -14.19 -21.49
N LEU A 129 -6.72 -14.32 -20.28
CA LEU A 129 -5.92 -15.46 -19.82
C LEU A 129 -6.67 -16.40 -18.88
N VAL A 130 -7.77 -15.95 -18.28
CA VAL A 130 -8.57 -16.74 -17.34
C VAL A 130 -10.06 -16.63 -17.65
N GLU A 131 -10.80 -17.72 -17.42
CA GLU A 131 -12.26 -17.71 -17.53
C GLU A 131 -12.91 -16.74 -16.54
N ASN A 132 -14.06 -16.17 -16.88
CA ASN A 132 -14.78 -15.20 -16.06
C ASN A 132 -15.02 -15.66 -14.62
N ASN A 133 -15.29 -16.94 -14.40
CA ASN A 133 -15.50 -17.53 -13.08
C ASN A 133 -14.26 -17.50 -12.16
N TYR A 134 -13.06 -17.28 -12.72
CA TYR A 134 -11.79 -17.24 -12.01
C TYR A 134 -11.19 -15.84 -11.89
N LEU A 135 -11.80 -14.80 -12.49
CA LEU A 135 -11.26 -13.43 -12.48
C LEU A 135 -11.03 -12.88 -11.07
N VAL A 136 -12.00 -13.06 -10.16
CA VAL A 136 -11.87 -12.61 -8.75
C VAL A 136 -10.66 -13.29 -8.11
N LYS A 137 -10.48 -14.59 -8.35
CA LYS A 137 -9.37 -15.35 -7.80
C LYS A 137 -8.03 -14.94 -8.39
N ALA A 138 -7.97 -14.69 -9.70
CA ALA A 138 -6.78 -14.20 -10.38
C ALA A 138 -6.36 -12.82 -9.82
N ASN A 139 -7.29 -11.89 -9.66
CA ASN A 139 -7.03 -10.58 -9.07
C ASN A 139 -6.57 -10.68 -7.61
N SER A 140 -7.17 -11.57 -6.80
CA SER A 140 -6.73 -11.82 -5.43
C SER A 140 -5.29 -12.34 -5.37
N LEU A 141 -4.90 -13.20 -6.31
CA LEU A 141 -3.52 -13.69 -6.41
C LEU A 141 -2.54 -12.57 -6.79
N PHE A 142 -2.91 -11.63 -7.66
CA PHE A 142 -2.07 -10.45 -7.95
C PHE A 142 -1.89 -9.56 -6.72
N VAL A 143 -2.96 -9.29 -5.99
CA VAL A 143 -2.90 -8.53 -4.74
C VAL A 143 -1.96 -9.23 -3.74
N LEU A 144 -2.11 -10.55 -3.58
CA LEU A 144 -1.23 -11.34 -2.72
C LEU A 144 0.23 -11.27 -3.18
N GLY A 145 0.52 -11.45 -4.48
CA GLY A 145 1.86 -11.38 -5.02
C GLY A 145 2.52 -10.01 -4.77
N THR A 146 1.76 -8.92 -4.98
CA THR A 146 2.24 -7.55 -4.78
C THR A 146 2.53 -7.26 -3.30
N TYR A 147 1.63 -7.61 -2.38
CA TYR A 147 1.83 -7.31 -0.96
C TYR A 147 2.75 -8.31 -0.24
N ALA A 148 2.81 -9.57 -0.69
CA ALA A 148 3.78 -10.52 -0.18
C ALA A 148 5.22 -10.19 -0.60
N SER A 149 5.40 -9.44 -1.68
CA SER A 149 6.71 -8.95 -2.12
C SER A 149 7.30 -7.93 -1.15
N LEU A 150 6.48 -7.13 -0.45
CA LEU A 150 6.93 -6.05 0.43
C LEU A 150 7.89 -6.53 1.54
N PRO A 151 7.52 -7.50 2.41
CA PRO A 151 8.42 -7.94 3.47
C PRO A 151 9.65 -8.66 2.93
N LEU A 152 9.53 -9.38 1.82
CA LEU A 152 10.66 -10.06 1.19
C LEU A 152 11.65 -9.05 0.60
N ALA A 153 11.16 -8.02 -0.09
CA ALA A 153 11.98 -6.96 -0.67
C ALA A 153 12.73 -6.17 0.41
N SER A 154 12.04 -5.79 1.50
CA SER A 154 12.66 -5.06 2.61
C SER A 154 13.63 -5.92 3.40
N LEU A 155 13.38 -7.23 3.55
CA LEU A 155 14.33 -8.16 4.14
C LEU A 155 15.61 -8.27 3.30
N ILE A 156 15.48 -8.42 1.98
CA ILE A 156 16.62 -8.44 1.05
C ILE A 156 17.39 -7.12 1.13
N PHE A 157 16.71 -5.97 1.14
CA PHE A 157 17.36 -4.68 1.36
C PHE A 157 18.15 -4.68 2.67
N GLY A 158 17.56 -5.13 3.80
CA GLY A 158 18.25 -5.20 5.08
C GLY A 158 19.52 -6.10 5.06
N ILE A 159 19.42 -7.29 4.45
CA ILE A 159 20.55 -8.23 4.36
C ILE A 159 21.69 -7.65 3.52
N PHE A 160 21.38 -7.02 2.38
CA PHE A 160 22.39 -6.55 1.44
C PHE A 160 23.00 -5.20 1.82
N SER A 161 22.30 -4.36 2.61
CA SER A 161 22.82 -3.05 3.04
C SER A 161 24.11 -3.13 3.85
N ASP A 162 24.27 -4.19 4.67
CA ASP A 162 25.44 -4.36 5.56
C ASP A 162 26.37 -5.49 5.09
N ALA A 163 26.16 -6.06 3.91
CA ALA A 163 26.94 -7.20 3.45
C ALA A 163 28.34 -6.80 2.98
N LYS A 164 29.39 -7.28 3.65
CA LYS A 164 30.80 -6.94 3.36
C LYS A 164 31.24 -7.23 1.91
N PHE A 165 30.64 -8.25 1.25
CA PHE A 165 30.98 -8.54 -0.15
C PHE A 165 30.48 -7.49 -1.12
N VAL A 166 29.50 -6.67 -0.71
CA VAL A 166 28.90 -5.59 -1.50
C VAL A 166 29.85 -4.41 -1.63
N GLU A 167 30.72 -4.16 -0.64
CA GLU A 167 31.62 -3.00 -0.60
C GLU A 167 32.40 -2.83 -1.90
N LYS A 168 32.97 -3.93 -2.44
CA LYS A 168 33.71 -3.88 -3.71
C LYS A 168 32.85 -3.51 -4.92
N ILE A 169 31.60 -3.89 -4.92
CA ILE A 169 30.68 -3.64 -6.04
C ILE A 169 30.24 -2.18 -6.02
N VAL A 170 29.87 -1.65 -4.85
CA VAL A 170 29.34 -0.28 -4.73
C VAL A 170 30.39 0.80 -4.95
N THR A 171 31.70 0.48 -4.85
CA THR A 171 32.78 1.41 -5.21
C THR A 171 32.73 1.82 -6.68
N PHE A 172 32.15 1.01 -7.57
CA PHE A 172 31.93 1.37 -8.98
C PHE A 172 30.70 2.28 -9.17
N GLY A 173 29.86 2.44 -8.15
CA GLY A 173 28.65 3.26 -8.15
C GLY A 173 28.77 4.50 -7.26
N ASN A 174 27.77 4.71 -6.42
CA ASN A 174 27.71 5.85 -5.50
C ASN A 174 28.44 5.62 -4.15
N GLY A 175 29.02 4.46 -3.93
CA GLY A 175 29.75 4.11 -2.71
C GLY A 175 28.88 3.71 -1.51
N TRP A 176 27.54 3.80 -1.61
CA TRP A 176 26.63 3.43 -0.54
C TRP A 176 26.20 1.95 -0.65
N SER A 177 26.36 1.18 0.44
CA SER A 177 26.16 -0.28 0.43
C SER A 177 24.75 -0.69 -0.02
N GLY A 178 23.71 0.04 0.38
CA GLY A 178 22.34 -0.24 -0.01
C GLY A 178 22.05 -0.10 -1.50
N SER A 179 22.94 0.54 -2.28
CA SER A 179 22.75 0.75 -3.72
C SER A 179 22.79 -0.55 -4.55
N ILE A 180 23.32 -1.64 -4.01
CA ILE A 180 23.29 -2.97 -4.65
C ILE A 180 21.84 -3.41 -4.96
N VAL A 181 20.86 -2.96 -4.19
CA VAL A 181 19.47 -3.29 -4.37
C VAL A 181 18.91 -2.75 -5.69
N PHE A 182 19.42 -1.63 -6.18
CA PHE A 182 19.05 -1.08 -7.49
C PHE A 182 19.51 -1.97 -8.64
N LEU A 183 20.68 -2.63 -8.49
CA LEU A 183 21.14 -3.64 -9.45
C LEU A 183 20.22 -4.86 -9.43
N LEU A 184 19.85 -5.34 -8.24
CA LEU A 184 18.92 -6.45 -8.09
C LEU A 184 17.56 -6.13 -8.72
N ASP A 185 17.03 -4.93 -8.50
CA ASP A 185 15.76 -4.51 -9.10
C ASP A 185 15.87 -4.42 -10.63
N SER A 186 16.96 -3.87 -11.16
CA SER A 186 17.21 -3.88 -12.59
C SER A 186 17.13 -5.30 -13.18
N VAL A 187 17.71 -6.30 -12.48
CA VAL A 187 17.61 -7.72 -12.86
C VAL A 187 16.16 -8.23 -12.77
N THR A 188 15.39 -7.82 -11.74
CA THR A 188 13.97 -8.25 -11.63
C THR A 188 13.14 -7.77 -12.80
N PHE A 189 13.35 -6.53 -13.28
CA PHE A 189 12.69 -6.01 -14.49
C PHE A 189 13.11 -6.75 -15.75
N PHE A 190 14.39 -7.06 -15.88
CA PHE A 190 14.86 -7.88 -17.01
C PHE A 190 14.20 -9.25 -17.03
N VAL A 191 14.16 -9.95 -15.88
CA VAL A 191 13.52 -11.27 -15.76
C VAL A 191 12.02 -11.16 -16.01
N SER A 192 11.37 -10.10 -15.53
CA SER A 192 9.95 -9.83 -15.79
C SER A 192 9.67 -9.68 -17.30
N ALA A 193 10.46 -8.85 -17.99
CA ALA A 193 10.35 -8.66 -19.45
C ALA A 193 10.59 -9.96 -20.21
N TYR A 194 11.61 -10.74 -19.80
CA TYR A 194 11.93 -12.03 -20.37
C TYR A 194 10.79 -13.03 -20.21
N LEU A 195 10.17 -13.13 -19.05
CA LEU A 195 9.00 -13.97 -18.82
C LEU A 195 7.82 -13.56 -19.71
N LEU A 196 7.55 -12.26 -19.81
CA LEU A 196 6.48 -11.73 -20.66
C LEU A 196 6.69 -12.03 -22.15
N PHE A 197 7.92 -12.19 -22.61
CA PHE A 197 8.19 -12.58 -23.99
C PHE A 197 7.53 -13.91 -24.36
N PHE A 198 7.48 -14.87 -23.43
CA PHE A 198 6.83 -16.16 -23.61
C PHE A 198 5.31 -16.15 -23.39
N LEU A 199 4.74 -15.03 -22.97
CA LEU A 199 3.30 -14.91 -22.78
C LEU A 199 2.56 -15.00 -24.12
N LYS A 200 1.71 -16.00 -24.25
CA LYS A 200 0.82 -16.16 -25.42
C LYS A 200 -0.48 -15.42 -25.15
N THR A 201 -0.81 -14.44 -25.96
CA THR A 201 -2.07 -13.67 -25.90
C THR A 201 -2.77 -13.77 -27.24
N SER A 202 -4.09 -13.91 -27.23
CA SER A 202 -4.91 -13.72 -28.43
C SER A 202 -4.98 -12.21 -28.67
N SER A 203 -4.49 -11.77 -29.83
CA SER A 203 -4.49 -10.36 -30.21
C SER A 203 -5.91 -9.91 -30.56
N SER A 204 -6.75 -9.59 -29.59
CA SER A 204 -7.97 -8.84 -29.85
C SER A 204 -7.69 -7.35 -29.65
N ASN A 205 -7.58 -6.62 -30.75
CA ASN A 205 -7.51 -5.16 -30.79
C ASN A 205 -8.91 -4.54 -30.54
N GLN A 206 -9.64 -5.03 -29.54
CA GLN A 206 -10.89 -4.37 -29.15
C GLN A 206 -10.57 -3.28 -28.14
N SER A 207 -10.44 -2.06 -28.62
CA SER A 207 -10.43 -0.86 -27.77
C SER A 207 -11.81 -0.72 -27.13
N PRO A 208 -11.92 -0.69 -25.80
CA PRO A 208 -13.20 -0.36 -25.16
C PRO A 208 -13.59 1.07 -25.55
N GLU A 209 -14.85 1.27 -25.94
CA GLU A 209 -15.41 2.60 -26.13
C GLU A 209 -15.34 3.38 -24.82
N ILE A 210 -14.51 4.40 -24.77
CA ILE A 210 -14.43 5.32 -23.63
C ILE A 210 -15.67 6.23 -23.69
N LYS A 211 -16.73 5.88 -22.95
CA LYS A 211 -18.00 6.62 -22.94
C LYS A 211 -17.99 7.89 -22.09
N ASN A 212 -17.06 8.03 -21.11
CA ASN A 212 -17.04 9.16 -20.17
C ASN A 212 -15.64 9.76 -20.00
N THR A 213 -15.58 11.03 -19.63
CA THR A 213 -14.31 11.67 -19.24
C THR A 213 -13.89 11.24 -17.84
N ALA A 214 -12.59 11.07 -17.60
CA ALA A 214 -12.05 10.70 -16.27
C ALA A 214 -12.54 11.62 -15.13
N ILE A 215 -12.80 12.90 -15.44
CA ILE A 215 -13.34 13.88 -14.48
C ILE A 215 -14.80 13.59 -14.12
N SER A 216 -15.64 13.14 -15.07
CA SER A 216 -17.02 12.78 -14.78
C SER A 216 -17.10 11.53 -13.90
N ASP A 217 -16.24 10.54 -14.17
CA ASP A 217 -16.16 9.31 -13.40
C ASP A 217 -15.68 9.57 -11.97
N LEU A 218 -14.69 10.47 -11.80
CA LEU A 218 -14.23 10.92 -10.49
C LEU A 218 -15.37 11.60 -9.69
N LYS A 219 -16.12 12.52 -10.31
CA LYS A 219 -17.23 13.22 -9.65
C LYS A 219 -18.34 12.28 -9.23
N GLU A 220 -18.71 11.32 -10.08
CA GLU A 220 -19.77 10.35 -9.78
C GLU A 220 -19.35 9.41 -8.65
N GLY A 221 -18.12 8.90 -8.67
CA GLY A 221 -17.56 8.11 -7.58
C GLY A 221 -17.50 8.88 -6.26
N LEU A 222 -17.05 10.16 -6.27
CA LEU A 222 -17.07 11.01 -5.06
C LEU A 222 -18.48 11.23 -4.54
N LYS A 223 -19.47 11.50 -5.41
CA LYS A 223 -20.88 11.65 -5.01
C LYS A 223 -21.40 10.37 -4.34
N TYR A 224 -21.06 9.20 -4.85
CA TYR A 224 -21.40 7.92 -4.25
C TYR A 224 -20.82 7.77 -2.84
N PHE A 225 -19.53 8.13 -2.63
CA PHE A 225 -18.88 8.12 -1.32
C PHE A 225 -19.56 9.03 -0.30
N PHE A 226 -19.90 10.26 -0.70
CA PHE A 226 -20.49 11.23 0.21
C PHE A 226 -21.93 10.93 0.59
N ASN A 227 -22.67 10.22 -0.28
CA ASN A 227 -24.06 9.86 -0.03
C ASN A 227 -24.22 8.63 0.88
N ASN A 228 -23.21 7.76 0.98
CA ASN A 228 -23.22 6.59 1.84
C ASN A 228 -22.45 6.86 3.14
N THR A 229 -23.16 6.98 4.26
CA THR A 229 -22.57 7.34 5.57
C THR A 229 -21.52 6.34 6.05
N GLU A 230 -21.73 5.04 5.84
CA GLU A 230 -20.76 4.01 6.24
C GLU A 230 -19.51 4.05 5.37
N LEU A 231 -19.69 4.15 4.05
CA LEU A 231 -18.62 4.27 3.09
C LEU A 231 -17.75 5.50 3.37
N LYS A 232 -18.39 6.63 3.66
CA LYS A 232 -17.72 7.86 4.09
C LYS A 232 -16.91 7.64 5.38
N THR A 233 -17.49 6.96 6.38
CA THR A 233 -16.78 6.69 7.64
C THR A 233 -15.56 5.82 7.41
N VAL A 234 -15.71 4.70 6.71
CA VAL A 234 -14.61 3.77 6.41
C VAL A 234 -13.50 4.45 5.62
N THR A 235 -13.83 5.16 4.55
CA THR A 235 -12.85 5.86 3.71
C THR A 235 -12.13 6.98 4.46
N THR A 236 -12.87 7.76 5.26
CA THR A 236 -12.27 8.81 6.09
C THR A 236 -11.33 8.21 7.14
N SER A 237 -11.70 7.09 7.75
CA SER A 237 -10.85 6.40 8.74
C SER A 237 -9.53 5.94 8.13
N ILE A 238 -9.58 5.37 6.92
CA ILE A 238 -8.34 4.97 6.22
C ILE A 238 -7.51 6.18 5.82
N ALA A 239 -8.12 7.23 5.28
CA ALA A 239 -7.41 8.45 4.94
C ALA A 239 -6.64 9.01 6.15
N LEU A 240 -7.31 9.09 7.31
CA LEU A 240 -6.70 9.51 8.55
C LEU A 240 -5.59 8.54 9.02
N SER A 241 -5.79 7.23 8.89
CA SER A 241 -4.75 6.24 9.22
C SER A 241 -3.52 6.40 8.33
N LEU A 242 -3.70 6.64 7.03
CA LEU A 242 -2.60 6.84 6.08
C LEU A 242 -1.85 8.15 6.32
N ILE A 243 -2.54 9.22 6.78
CA ILE A 243 -1.89 10.47 7.21
C ILE A 243 -0.96 10.22 8.41
N GLY A 244 -1.28 9.28 9.31
CA GLY A 244 -0.37 8.86 10.37
C GLY A 244 0.73 7.90 9.89
N ALA A 245 0.38 6.93 9.04
CA ALA A 245 1.28 5.83 8.67
C ALA A 245 2.45 6.24 7.76
N GLY A 246 2.29 7.28 6.95
CA GLY A 246 3.35 7.73 6.03
C GLY A 246 4.63 8.17 6.74
N ALA A 247 4.53 8.65 7.98
CA ALA A 247 5.68 8.99 8.81
C ALA A 247 6.63 7.82 9.01
N LEU A 248 6.12 6.59 9.23
CA LEU A 248 6.94 5.39 9.40
C LEU A 248 7.81 5.11 8.17
N PHE A 249 7.25 5.26 6.97
CA PHE A 249 7.96 4.97 5.73
C PHE A 249 9.05 5.99 5.41
N VAL A 250 8.84 7.26 5.77
CA VAL A 250 9.78 8.35 5.49
C VAL A 250 10.83 8.49 6.61
N LEU A 251 10.37 8.51 7.85
CA LEU A 251 11.24 8.79 9.01
C LEU A 251 11.84 7.52 9.63
N GLY A 252 11.36 6.33 9.24
CA GLY A 252 11.80 5.06 9.83
C GLY A 252 13.29 4.79 9.67
N SER A 253 13.88 5.15 8.53
CA SER A 253 15.33 5.02 8.31
C SER A 253 16.10 5.95 9.25
N SER A 254 15.76 7.26 9.28
CA SER A 254 16.40 8.25 10.15
C SER A 254 16.23 7.91 11.63
N TYR A 255 15.05 7.41 12.03
CA TYR A 255 14.80 6.94 13.39
C TYR A 255 15.79 5.85 13.84
N LEU A 256 15.97 4.82 13.02
CA LEU A 256 16.86 3.72 13.40
C LEU A 256 18.33 4.09 13.31
N THR A 257 18.74 4.80 12.26
CA THR A 257 20.17 5.09 12.02
C THR A 257 20.66 6.32 12.79
N GLN A 258 19.85 7.36 12.92
CA GLN A 258 20.27 8.64 13.51
C GLN A 258 19.85 8.77 14.97
N SER A 259 18.59 8.46 15.31
CA SER A 259 18.13 8.57 16.70
C SER A 259 18.62 7.40 17.56
N LEU A 260 18.55 6.15 17.06
CA LEU A 260 18.94 4.95 17.82
C LEU A 260 20.34 4.40 17.49
N LYS A 261 21.01 4.91 16.45
CA LYS A 261 22.37 4.51 16.05
C LYS A 261 22.50 3.02 15.66
N PHE A 262 21.41 2.42 15.16
CA PHE A 262 21.46 1.09 14.55
C PHE A 262 22.04 1.14 13.13
N SER A 263 22.37 -0.03 12.57
CA SER A 263 22.83 -0.15 11.21
C SER A 263 21.72 0.13 10.19
N GLU A 264 22.09 0.41 8.94
CA GLU A 264 21.13 0.69 7.86
C GLU A 264 20.23 -0.51 7.55
N SER A 265 20.72 -1.74 7.75
CA SER A 265 19.95 -2.98 7.61
C SER A 265 18.72 -3.02 8.53
N SER A 266 18.78 -2.36 9.68
CA SER A 266 17.69 -2.32 10.67
C SER A 266 16.40 -1.78 10.09
N PHE A 267 16.48 -0.80 9.17
CA PHE A 267 15.30 -0.28 8.48
C PHE A 267 14.63 -1.35 7.62
N GLY A 268 15.42 -2.13 6.88
CA GLY A 268 14.88 -3.25 6.09
C GLY A 268 14.18 -4.29 6.96
N PHE A 269 14.78 -4.67 8.09
CA PHE A 269 14.16 -5.62 9.04
C PHE A 269 12.90 -5.05 9.69
N MET A 270 12.87 -3.75 10.00
CA MET A 270 11.68 -3.09 10.55
C MET A 270 10.51 -3.13 9.54
N ILE A 271 10.74 -2.76 8.30
CA ILE A 271 9.70 -2.80 7.24
C ILE A 271 9.31 -4.25 6.92
N ALA A 272 10.25 -5.21 6.95
CA ALA A 272 9.93 -6.62 6.80
C ALA A 272 8.99 -7.12 7.89
N SER A 273 9.27 -6.76 9.14
CA SER A 273 8.44 -7.12 10.30
C SER A 273 7.02 -6.57 10.15
N PHE A 274 6.87 -5.30 9.74
CA PHE A 274 5.58 -4.69 9.41
C PHE A 274 4.83 -5.46 8.31
N GLY A 275 5.52 -5.77 7.21
CA GLY A 275 4.96 -6.50 6.08
C GLY A 275 4.54 -7.93 6.43
N PHE A 276 5.32 -8.64 7.26
CA PHE A 276 4.93 -9.96 7.76
C PHE A 276 3.67 -9.89 8.63
N GLY A 277 3.48 -8.84 9.44
CA GLY A 277 2.25 -8.58 10.17
C GLY A 277 1.04 -8.43 9.24
N ILE A 278 1.18 -7.70 8.13
CA ILE A 278 0.13 -7.55 7.11
C ILE A 278 -0.23 -8.92 6.51
N ILE A 279 0.77 -9.72 6.10
CA ILE A 279 0.52 -11.05 5.51
C ILE A 279 -0.17 -11.97 6.52
N PHE A 280 0.31 -11.99 7.76
CA PHE A 280 -0.28 -12.77 8.83
C PHE A 280 -1.78 -12.49 8.97
N THR A 281 -2.16 -11.22 8.95
CA THR A 281 -3.56 -10.82 8.98
C THR A 281 -4.33 -11.28 7.75
N MET A 282 -3.78 -11.10 6.55
CA MET A 282 -4.46 -11.51 5.31
C MET A 282 -4.75 -13.00 5.30
N VAL A 283 -3.84 -13.82 5.82
CA VAL A 283 -4.03 -15.26 5.94
C VAL A 283 -5.11 -15.58 6.98
N ILE A 284 -5.01 -15.04 8.19
CA ILE A 284 -5.92 -15.38 9.29
C ILE A 284 -7.33 -14.85 9.05
N LEU A 285 -7.50 -13.58 8.74
CA LEU A 285 -8.83 -12.99 8.57
C LEU A 285 -9.58 -13.57 7.37
N SER A 286 -8.88 -14.09 6.35
CA SER A 286 -9.54 -14.76 5.22
C SER A 286 -10.39 -15.96 5.64
N TYR A 287 -10.08 -16.59 6.79
CA TYR A 287 -10.85 -17.71 7.35
C TYR A 287 -12.01 -17.26 8.25
N PHE A 288 -11.95 -16.08 8.85
CA PHE A 288 -12.89 -15.67 9.90
C PHE A 288 -13.93 -14.63 9.45
N VAL A 289 -13.66 -13.86 8.38
CA VAL A 289 -14.57 -12.78 7.96
C VAL A 289 -15.67 -13.33 7.06
N THR A 290 -16.85 -13.54 7.62
CA THR A 290 -18.05 -14.00 6.91
C THR A 290 -19.15 -12.92 6.78
N SER A 291 -19.07 -11.81 7.52
CA SER A 291 -20.08 -10.75 7.53
C SER A 291 -19.46 -9.35 7.71
N PHE A 292 -19.99 -8.38 7.00
CA PHE A 292 -19.54 -6.97 7.01
C PHE A 292 -20.47 -6.01 7.75
N SER A 293 -21.45 -6.52 8.50
CA SER A 293 -22.46 -5.68 9.18
C SER A 293 -21.87 -4.70 10.22
N ARG A 294 -20.65 -4.97 10.73
CA ARG A 294 -19.98 -4.20 11.78
C ARG A 294 -18.58 -3.73 11.38
N VAL A 295 -18.37 -3.47 10.11
CA VAL A 295 -17.03 -3.20 9.55
C VAL A 295 -16.33 -2.02 10.24
N SER A 296 -17.02 -0.90 10.48
CA SER A 296 -16.44 0.29 11.14
C SER A 296 -15.94 0.01 12.56
N PHE A 297 -16.64 -0.87 13.30
CA PHE A 297 -16.22 -1.28 14.64
C PHE A 297 -14.89 -2.04 14.61
N PHE A 298 -14.77 -3.02 13.73
CA PHE A 298 -13.54 -3.80 13.59
C PHE A 298 -12.38 -2.99 13.01
N ILE A 299 -12.65 -2.07 12.08
CA ILE A 299 -11.64 -1.12 11.58
C ILE A 299 -11.13 -0.24 12.73
N GLY A 300 -12.04 0.27 13.58
CA GLY A 300 -11.66 1.07 14.76
C GLY A 300 -10.72 0.33 15.70
N ILE A 301 -11.04 -0.93 16.04
CA ILE A 301 -10.17 -1.79 16.87
C ILE A 301 -8.80 -1.97 16.22
N SER A 302 -8.78 -2.28 14.92
CA SER A 302 -7.54 -2.51 14.18
C SER A 302 -6.64 -1.26 14.16
N MET A 303 -7.22 -0.07 14.01
CA MET A 303 -6.49 1.20 14.08
C MET A 303 -5.96 1.49 15.50
N ILE A 304 -6.74 1.16 16.55
CA ILE A 304 -6.29 1.28 17.94
C ILE A 304 -5.08 0.37 18.18
N ILE A 305 -5.14 -0.89 17.72
CA ILE A 305 -4.02 -1.83 17.81
C ILE A 305 -2.79 -1.25 17.09
N THR A 306 -2.95 -0.74 15.86
CA THR A 306 -1.86 -0.12 15.11
C THR A 306 -1.25 1.05 15.86
N GLY A 307 -2.06 2.01 16.32
CA GLY A 307 -1.57 3.21 17.01
C GLY A 307 -0.87 2.91 18.33
N LEU A 308 -1.44 2.02 19.15
CA LEU A 308 -0.82 1.59 20.41
C LEU A 308 0.51 0.86 20.18
N SER A 309 0.55 -0.08 19.22
CA SER A 309 1.76 -0.82 18.91
C SER A 309 2.87 0.10 18.40
N LEU A 310 2.57 1.07 17.55
CA LEU A 310 3.55 2.06 17.10
C LEU A 310 4.05 2.93 18.26
N LEU A 311 3.16 3.35 19.18
CA LEU A 311 3.58 4.08 20.39
C LEU A 311 4.54 3.27 21.24
N PHE A 312 4.28 1.98 21.46
CA PHE A 312 5.19 1.11 22.20
C PHE A 312 6.51 0.91 21.45
N ALA A 313 6.48 0.73 20.13
CA ALA A 313 7.68 0.62 19.31
C ALA A 313 8.58 1.86 19.45
N PHE A 314 8.01 3.07 19.32
CA PHE A 314 8.76 4.33 19.36
C PHE A 314 9.08 4.84 20.78
N ASN A 315 8.72 4.09 21.81
CA ASN A 315 9.19 4.29 23.18
C ASN A 315 10.18 3.21 23.63
N SER A 316 10.54 2.28 22.74
CA SER A 316 11.49 1.21 23.00
C SER A 316 12.86 1.53 22.40
N TYR A 317 13.92 1.10 23.08
CA TYR A 317 15.31 1.25 22.62
C TYR A 317 15.91 -0.08 22.19
N GLU A 318 15.26 -1.20 22.48
CA GLU A 318 15.70 -2.53 22.13
C GLU A 318 15.12 -2.94 20.77
N PHE A 319 16.00 -3.35 19.84
CA PHE A 319 15.63 -3.63 18.46
C PHE A 319 14.60 -4.77 18.33
N SER A 320 14.74 -5.83 19.12
CA SER A 320 13.79 -6.95 19.16
C SER A 320 12.39 -6.51 19.57
N THR A 321 12.30 -5.64 20.57
CA THR A 321 11.04 -5.06 21.07
C THR A 321 10.40 -4.15 20.01
N ILE A 322 11.20 -3.34 19.32
CA ILE A 322 10.73 -2.53 18.19
C ILE A 322 10.14 -3.43 17.11
N LEU A 323 10.87 -4.45 16.67
CA LEU A 323 10.40 -5.38 15.64
C LEU A 323 9.09 -6.06 16.04
N PHE A 324 8.95 -6.50 17.27
CA PHE A 324 7.74 -7.14 17.78
C PHE A 324 6.52 -6.21 17.69
N PHE A 325 6.63 -4.97 18.18
CA PHE A 325 5.52 -4.03 18.11
C PHE A 325 5.23 -3.54 16.69
N ILE A 326 6.23 -3.40 15.85
CA ILE A 326 6.06 -3.12 14.43
C ILE A 326 5.32 -4.26 13.72
N PHE A 327 5.60 -5.53 14.05
CA PHE A 327 4.84 -6.68 13.55
C PHE A 327 3.35 -6.59 13.95
N ILE A 328 3.05 -6.27 15.21
CA ILE A 328 1.66 -6.09 15.68
C ILE A 328 1.00 -4.90 14.96
N SER A 329 1.72 -3.81 14.71
CA SER A 329 1.19 -2.69 13.93
C SER A 329 0.86 -3.09 12.50
N GLY A 330 1.66 -3.99 11.91
CA GLY A 330 1.40 -4.61 10.61
C GLY A 330 0.10 -5.43 10.60
N ILE A 331 -0.16 -6.20 11.68
CA ILE A 331 -1.43 -6.94 11.86
C ILE A 331 -2.62 -5.97 11.85
N GLY A 332 -2.56 -4.89 12.62
CA GLY A 332 -3.62 -3.89 12.67
C GLY A 332 -3.83 -3.22 11.31
N SER A 333 -2.76 -2.76 10.66
CA SER A 333 -2.82 -2.09 9.35
C SER A 333 -3.35 -3.01 8.24
N GLY A 334 -2.92 -4.28 8.23
CA GLY A 334 -3.42 -5.30 7.31
C GLY A 334 -4.91 -5.57 7.49
N SER A 335 -5.39 -5.58 8.75
CA SER A 335 -6.82 -5.72 9.07
C SER A 335 -7.63 -4.54 8.56
N VAL A 336 -7.17 -3.31 8.76
CA VAL A 336 -7.82 -2.08 8.24
C VAL A 336 -7.98 -2.17 6.73
N TYR A 337 -6.89 -2.50 6.02
CA TYR A 337 -6.90 -2.61 4.56
C TYR A 337 -7.83 -3.71 4.07
N LEU A 338 -7.71 -4.92 4.59
CA LEU A 338 -8.50 -6.07 4.16
C LEU A 338 -10.00 -5.87 4.40
N LEU A 339 -10.39 -5.42 5.59
CA LEU A 339 -11.77 -5.16 5.94
C LEU A 339 -12.38 -4.09 5.04
N THR A 340 -11.64 -3.03 4.73
CA THR A 340 -12.12 -1.96 3.86
C THR A 340 -12.31 -2.40 2.42
N VAL A 341 -11.28 -3.03 1.84
CA VAL A 341 -11.36 -3.51 0.45
C VAL A 341 -12.51 -4.52 0.29
N SER A 342 -12.65 -5.45 1.25
CA SER A 342 -13.72 -6.44 1.24
C SER A 342 -15.10 -5.79 1.40
N TYR A 343 -15.24 -4.79 2.26
CA TYR A 343 -16.46 -4.02 2.42
C TYR A 343 -16.82 -3.27 1.12
N LEU A 344 -15.88 -2.58 0.51
CA LEU A 344 -16.08 -1.89 -0.76
C LEU A 344 -16.54 -2.85 -1.87
N GLN A 345 -15.92 -4.03 -1.96
CA GLN A 345 -16.29 -5.05 -2.94
C GLN A 345 -17.70 -5.59 -2.74
N SER A 346 -18.11 -5.79 -1.49
CA SER A 346 -19.40 -6.39 -1.15
C SER A 346 -20.59 -5.41 -1.25
N THR A 347 -20.35 -4.10 -1.05
CA THR A 347 -21.43 -3.10 -0.98
C THR A 347 -21.55 -2.24 -2.24
N THR A 348 -20.56 -2.29 -3.14
CA THR A 348 -20.59 -1.48 -4.37
C THR A 348 -21.17 -2.27 -5.53
N GLU A 349 -22.13 -1.68 -6.24
CA GLU A 349 -22.72 -2.22 -7.47
C GLU A 349 -21.64 -2.47 -8.54
N GLU A 350 -21.80 -3.52 -9.35
CA GLU A 350 -20.80 -3.92 -10.35
C GLU A 350 -20.42 -2.80 -11.32
N GLY A 351 -21.39 -2.01 -11.77
CA GLY A 351 -21.17 -0.89 -12.70
C GLY A 351 -20.41 0.31 -12.09
N LEU A 352 -20.36 0.42 -10.76
CA LEU A 352 -19.73 1.53 -10.03
C LEU A 352 -18.40 1.12 -9.37
N ARG A 353 -18.06 -0.16 -9.30
CA ARG A 353 -16.85 -0.66 -8.61
C ARG A 353 -15.58 0.03 -9.06
N GLY A 354 -15.35 0.16 -10.37
CA GLY A 354 -14.16 0.80 -10.91
C GLY A 354 -14.00 2.25 -10.44
N ARG A 355 -15.09 3.02 -10.45
CA ARG A 355 -15.10 4.43 -10.02
C ARG A 355 -14.89 4.56 -8.50
N VAL A 356 -15.51 3.71 -7.71
CA VAL A 356 -15.38 3.69 -6.25
C VAL A 356 -13.96 3.31 -5.85
N PHE A 357 -13.38 2.27 -6.43
CA PHE A 357 -12.00 1.88 -6.17
C PHE A 357 -10.99 2.92 -6.66
N GLY A 358 -11.21 3.53 -7.82
CA GLY A 358 -10.39 4.63 -8.34
C GLY A 358 -10.32 5.80 -7.35
N ASN A 359 -11.47 6.22 -6.81
CA ASN A 359 -11.53 7.28 -5.80
C ASN A 359 -10.89 6.87 -4.47
N PHE A 360 -11.12 5.63 -4.03
CA PHE A 360 -10.48 5.08 -2.83
C PHE A 360 -8.95 5.14 -2.91
N TYR A 361 -8.37 4.67 -4.01
CA TYR A 361 -6.92 4.75 -4.22
C TYR A 361 -6.40 6.17 -4.37
N THR A 362 -7.17 7.07 -4.99
CA THR A 362 -6.81 8.49 -5.11
C THR A 362 -6.78 9.17 -3.73
N ILE A 363 -7.80 8.95 -2.89
CA ILE A 363 -7.84 9.45 -1.51
C ILE A 363 -6.68 8.90 -0.71
N GLY A 364 -6.40 7.60 -0.82
CA GLY A 364 -5.26 6.98 -0.15
C GLY A 364 -3.91 7.58 -0.54
N ARG A 365 -3.68 7.79 -1.84
CA ARG A 365 -2.45 8.42 -2.35
C ARG A 365 -2.30 9.88 -1.89
N LEU A 366 -3.38 10.66 -1.92
CA LEU A 366 -3.39 12.02 -1.39
C LEU A 366 -3.08 12.07 0.10
N SER A 367 -3.71 11.19 0.88
CA SER A 367 -3.46 11.09 2.32
C SER A 367 -2.01 10.74 2.64
N LEU A 368 -1.44 9.79 1.87
CA LEU A 368 -0.04 9.40 2.00
C LEU A 368 0.90 10.56 1.61
N LEU A 369 0.60 11.29 0.53
CA LEU A 369 1.37 12.46 0.10
C LEU A 369 1.40 13.53 1.19
N VAL A 370 0.24 13.87 1.75
CA VAL A 370 0.09 14.83 2.86
C VAL A 370 0.91 14.37 4.07
N SER A 371 0.82 13.08 4.43
CA SER A 371 1.58 12.49 5.53
C SER A 371 3.08 12.63 5.33
N VAL A 372 3.58 12.28 4.15
CA VAL A 372 5.01 12.31 3.82
C VAL A 372 5.57 13.72 3.93
N PHE A 373 4.89 14.71 3.34
CA PHE A 373 5.32 16.11 3.43
C PHE A 373 5.27 16.66 4.85
N ILE A 374 4.15 16.45 5.54
CA ILE A 374 3.98 16.97 6.90
C ILE A 374 5.00 16.32 7.84
N SER A 375 5.23 15.02 7.75
CA SER A 375 6.14 14.31 8.63
C SER A 375 7.58 14.78 8.47
N GLY A 376 8.10 14.88 7.24
CA GLY A 376 9.45 15.35 6.97
C GLY A 376 9.64 16.81 7.41
N PHE A 377 8.68 17.68 7.08
CA PHE A 377 8.73 19.09 7.46
C PHE A 377 8.68 19.30 8.98
N LEU A 378 7.74 18.62 9.68
CA LEU A 378 7.61 18.75 11.13
C LEU A 378 8.82 18.18 11.88
N ALA A 379 9.42 17.07 11.38
CA ALA A 379 10.62 16.51 12.00
C ALA A 379 11.81 17.47 11.87
N SER A 380 12.05 18.01 10.68
CA SER A 380 13.10 19.00 10.44
C SER A 380 12.87 20.30 11.26
N PHE A 381 11.63 20.78 11.30
CA PHE A 381 11.26 21.96 12.09
C PHE A 381 11.50 21.73 13.59
N ALA A 382 11.08 20.57 14.11
CA ALA A 382 11.25 20.23 15.52
C ALA A 382 12.74 20.12 15.91
N ASN A 383 13.57 19.52 15.08
CA ASN A 383 15.01 19.46 15.28
C ASN A 383 15.65 20.86 15.33
N SER A 384 15.20 21.77 14.46
CA SER A 384 15.81 23.10 14.32
C SER A 384 15.41 24.08 15.42
N TYR A 385 14.20 23.97 15.97
CA TYR A 385 13.65 25.02 16.87
C TYR A 385 13.44 24.56 18.32
N PHE A 386 13.31 23.25 18.60
CA PHE A 386 12.95 22.78 19.93
C PHE A 386 14.04 21.96 20.64
N GLU A 387 15.22 21.78 20.01
CA GLU A 387 16.33 20.98 20.57
C GLU A 387 15.90 19.58 21.03
N VAL A 388 14.90 18.99 20.35
CA VAL A 388 14.38 17.64 20.60
C VAL A 388 14.61 16.75 19.39
N ASP A 389 14.63 15.44 19.59
CA ASP A 389 14.60 14.50 18.48
C ASP A 389 13.26 14.61 17.73
N GLY A 390 13.24 15.45 16.67
CA GLY A 390 12.05 15.73 15.88
C GLY A 390 11.54 14.50 15.13
N VAL A 391 12.43 13.57 14.75
CA VAL A 391 12.05 12.29 14.12
C VAL A 391 11.20 11.48 15.08
N LEU A 392 11.70 11.27 16.29
CA LEU A 392 11.00 10.51 17.33
C LEU A 392 9.71 11.20 17.76
N LEU A 393 9.73 12.53 17.88
CA LEU A 393 8.54 13.31 18.23
C LEU A 393 7.42 13.10 17.19
N VAL A 394 7.74 13.26 15.90
CA VAL A 394 6.75 13.12 14.81
C VAL A 394 6.23 11.70 14.70
N LEU A 395 7.07 10.69 14.88
CA LEU A 395 6.63 9.28 14.88
C LEU A 395 5.65 9.00 16.05
N ARG A 396 5.90 9.53 17.24
CA ARG A 396 4.99 9.43 18.39
C ARG A 396 3.68 10.16 18.15
N VAL A 397 3.73 11.39 17.65
CA VAL A 397 2.53 12.19 17.32
C VAL A 397 1.70 11.49 16.23
N SER A 398 2.33 10.96 15.21
CA SER A 398 1.65 10.19 14.16
C SER A 398 0.97 8.94 14.72
N SER A 399 1.61 8.24 15.66
CA SER A 399 1.02 7.08 16.34
C SER A 399 -0.19 7.46 17.19
N CYS A 400 -0.12 8.57 17.92
CA CYS A 400 -1.26 9.13 18.65
C CYS A 400 -2.40 9.52 17.71
N PHE A 401 -2.09 10.08 16.55
CA PHE A 401 -3.08 10.45 15.54
C PHE A 401 -3.82 9.23 15.00
N ILE A 402 -3.12 8.13 14.68
CA ILE A 402 -3.73 6.86 14.28
C ILE A 402 -4.63 6.31 15.40
N LEU A 403 -4.15 6.33 16.64
CA LEU A 403 -4.90 5.86 17.81
C LEU A 403 -6.20 6.65 18.00
N LEU A 404 -6.14 7.99 17.97
CA LEU A 404 -7.30 8.86 18.09
C LEU A 404 -8.30 8.63 16.94
N SER A 405 -7.81 8.49 15.72
CA SER A 405 -8.64 8.16 14.55
C SER A 405 -9.33 6.80 14.72
N GLY A 406 -8.62 5.82 15.28
CA GLY A 406 -9.16 4.51 15.63
C GLY A 406 -10.26 4.58 16.69
N LEU A 407 -10.05 5.35 17.76
CA LEU A 407 -11.04 5.57 18.82
C LEU A 407 -12.32 6.23 18.26
N LEU A 408 -12.18 7.25 17.44
CA LEU A 408 -13.33 7.91 16.79
C LEU A 408 -14.12 6.96 15.91
N THR A 409 -13.42 6.13 15.13
CA THR A 409 -14.03 5.12 14.25
C THR A 409 -14.72 4.02 15.05
N PHE A 410 -14.07 3.55 16.12
CA PHE A 410 -14.64 2.57 17.05
C PHE A 410 -15.93 3.08 17.70
N ILE A 411 -15.94 4.31 18.23
CA ILE A 411 -17.11 4.92 18.86
C ILE A 411 -18.27 5.02 17.87
N LYS A 412 -18.01 5.43 16.62
CA LYS A 412 -19.04 5.48 15.57
C LYS A 412 -19.60 4.08 15.26
N GLY A 413 -18.73 3.09 15.10
CA GLY A 413 -19.13 1.71 14.86
C GLY A 413 -19.92 1.12 16.03
N TYR A 414 -19.50 1.37 17.28
CA TYR A 414 -20.18 0.93 18.48
C TYR A 414 -21.59 1.55 18.65
N ARG A 415 -21.70 2.87 18.41
CA ARG A 415 -23.02 3.55 18.43
C ARG A 415 -23.98 2.98 17.41
N LYS A 416 -23.50 2.58 16.23
CA LYS A 416 -24.33 1.92 15.22
C LYS A 416 -24.83 0.56 15.72
N ILE A 417 -23.96 -0.24 16.32
CA ILE A 417 -24.33 -1.54 16.90
C ILE A 417 -25.46 -1.37 17.93
N ILE A 418 -25.32 -0.42 18.87
CA ILE A 418 -26.34 -0.16 19.90
C ILE A 418 -27.67 0.25 19.26
N LYS A 419 -27.63 1.10 18.21
CA LYS A 419 -28.81 1.54 17.52
C LYS A 419 -29.55 0.38 16.84
N ASP A 420 -28.78 -0.50 16.18
CA ASP A 420 -29.34 -1.67 15.49
C ASP A 420 -29.97 -2.65 16.50
N PHE A 421 -29.32 -2.92 17.65
CA PHE A 421 -29.89 -3.72 18.74
C PHE A 421 -31.12 -3.07 19.38
N GLY A 422 -31.11 -1.75 19.57
CA GLY A 422 -32.28 -1.02 20.10
C GLY A 422 -33.49 -1.09 19.17
N PHE A 423 -33.27 -1.10 17.87
CA PHE A 423 -34.30 -1.23 16.86
C PHE A 423 -34.91 -2.64 16.79
N GLU A 424 -34.07 -3.67 16.89
CA GLU A 424 -34.51 -5.07 16.98
C GLU A 424 -35.40 -5.30 18.22
N ASN A 425 -34.97 -4.83 19.39
CA ASN A 425 -35.75 -4.95 20.62
C ASN A 425 -37.08 -4.21 20.56
N SER A 426 -37.15 -3.03 19.92
CA SER A 426 -38.39 -2.29 19.75
C SER A 426 -39.37 -2.98 18.80
N ASN A 427 -38.88 -3.62 17.75
CA ASN A 427 -39.68 -4.42 16.82
C ASN A 427 -40.16 -5.74 17.47
N PHE A 428 -39.31 -6.38 18.27
CA PHE A 428 -39.70 -7.58 19.03
C PHE A 428 -40.79 -7.25 20.06
N ASN A 429 -40.68 -6.14 20.76
CA ASN A 429 -41.69 -5.70 21.71
C ASN A 429 -43.01 -5.30 21.01
N LYS A 430 -42.95 -4.67 19.83
CA LYS A 430 -44.16 -4.39 19.01
C LYS A 430 -44.85 -5.65 18.49
N LEU A 431 -44.07 -6.64 18.03
CA LEU A 431 -44.60 -7.94 17.61
C LEU A 431 -45.25 -8.69 18.77
N ARG A 432 -44.65 -8.65 19.97
CA ARG A 432 -45.18 -9.26 21.17
C ARG A 432 -46.49 -8.60 21.60
N LEU A 433 -46.53 -7.27 21.61
CA LEU A 433 -47.76 -6.51 21.92
C LEU A 433 -48.91 -6.78 20.92
N ASN A 434 -48.59 -6.94 19.64
CA ASN A 434 -49.59 -7.30 18.61
C ASN A 434 -50.04 -8.75 18.73
N LEU A 435 -49.25 -9.67 19.23
CA LEU A 435 -49.67 -11.05 19.49
C LEU A 435 -50.53 -11.12 20.76
N GLU A 436 -50.20 -10.40 21.80
CA GLU A 436 -50.98 -10.30 23.04
C GLU A 436 -52.33 -9.59 22.82
N SER A 437 -52.42 -8.62 21.90
CA SER A 437 -53.68 -7.96 21.55
C SER A 437 -54.62 -8.79 20.65
N ASN A 438 -54.14 -9.79 19.96
CA ASN A 438 -54.96 -10.71 19.14
C ASN A 438 -55.45 -11.94 19.93
N GLU A 439 -54.95 -12.20 21.14
CA GLU A 439 -55.48 -13.23 22.02
C GLU A 439 -56.68 -12.79 22.87
N ASP A 440 -57.00 -11.48 22.92
CA ASP A 440 -58.10 -10.91 23.69
C ASP A 440 -59.40 -10.72 22.87
N GLU A 441 -59.52 -11.18 21.62
CA GLU A 441 -60.82 -11.26 20.92
C GLU A 441 -61.54 -12.56 21.28
N PRO A 442 -62.65 -12.52 22.08
CA PRO A 442 -63.42 -13.69 22.38
C PRO A 442 -64.20 -14.14 21.15
N LEU A 443 -64.18 -15.45 20.87
CA LEU A 443 -64.98 -16.17 19.90
C LEU A 443 -66.52 -15.98 20.12
#